data_05fec41432467f9dc4bda98e67f7508c
#
_entry.id   05fec41432467f9dc4bda98e67f7508c
#
_cell.length_a   1.000
_cell.length_b   1.000
_cell.length_c   1.000
_cell.angle_alpha   90.00
_cell.angle_beta   90.00
_cell.angle_gamma   90.00
#
_symmetry.space_group_name_H-M   'P 1'
#
loop_
_entity.id
_entity.type
_entity.pdbx_description
1 polymer ?
#
loop_
_entity_poly.entity_id
_entity_poly.type
_entity_poly.pdbx_seq_one_letter_code
_entity_poly.pdbx_strand_id
1 'polypeptide(L)'
;MSTSRTVDRAFETALYDTGDDALDTAASLLAADPAADAELLARGEEFVATAWRRGWQPADLVRIVRRELDDVHVRMVAALIRAQAPHDRPRGPRWAAQLDAVPDQAPPRTDRFSHATDVLRLYRLLLRLPALEPLDDAPGAPRREARPESRALARIRALLAKAEATGYPEEAEALSAKAQELMARHSVDEALLAARAQGSAVSPDTPGACRIGVEPPYEQAKAVLLDAVADANHCGAVWNEPFGFSTVVGFEADLEAVELLYTSLLVQAETAMTKAEAGQRAGGRKRTKTFRQSFLAAYAHRAATRLRAAAEAATAESAATGAAADANLLPVLASREVAVTERLERLFPETTTTRLRGVSDAAGWTEGTRAADDAHVERRRPLR
;
A
#
# COMPACT_ATOMS: atom_id res chain seq x y z
N MET A 1 -8.27 -16.81 43.01
CA MET A 1 -7.54 -15.61 42.59
C MET A 1 -8.38 -14.93 41.53
N SER A 2 -8.46 -13.59 41.51
CA SER A 2 -9.22 -12.90 40.47
C SER A 2 -8.51 -13.12 39.11
N THR A 3 -9.24 -13.49 38.05
CA THR A 3 -8.75 -13.72 36.68
C THR A 3 -7.94 -12.53 36.13
N SER A 4 -8.35 -11.30 36.45
CA SER A 4 -7.62 -10.08 36.15
C SER A 4 -6.20 -10.07 36.74
N ARG A 5 -6.01 -10.61 37.95
CA ARG A 5 -4.66 -10.68 38.58
C ARG A 5 -3.72 -11.62 37.84
N THR A 6 -4.21 -12.71 37.25
CA THR A 6 -3.38 -13.64 36.48
C THR A 6 -2.87 -13.00 35.23
N VAL A 7 -3.75 -12.30 34.49
CA VAL A 7 -3.38 -11.57 33.25
C VAL A 7 -2.42 -10.43 33.57
N ASP A 8 -2.74 -9.58 34.55
CA ASP A 8 -1.89 -8.45 34.93
C ASP A 8 -0.47 -8.94 35.32
N ARG A 9 -0.36 -9.99 36.13
CA ARG A 9 0.91 -10.55 36.50
C ARG A 9 1.71 -11.15 35.35
N ALA A 10 1.02 -11.82 34.42
CA ALA A 10 1.65 -12.33 33.19
C ALA A 10 2.17 -11.18 32.32
N PHE A 11 1.40 -10.08 32.20
CA PHE A 11 1.81 -8.91 31.44
C PHE A 11 2.98 -8.16 32.08
N GLU A 12 2.96 -7.95 33.39
CA GLU A 12 4.09 -7.38 34.13
C GLU A 12 5.37 -8.20 33.93
N THR A 13 5.24 -9.52 33.87
CA THR A 13 6.39 -10.41 33.68
C THR A 13 6.90 -10.40 32.22
N ALA A 14 6.02 -10.44 31.22
CA ALA A 14 6.42 -10.71 29.84
C ALA A 14 6.40 -9.50 28.90
N LEU A 15 5.48 -8.54 29.07
CA LEU A 15 5.30 -7.53 28.00
C LEU A 15 6.37 -6.44 28.01
N TYR A 16 7.01 -6.20 29.12
CA TYR A 16 8.05 -5.17 29.31
C TYR A 16 9.46 -5.75 29.35
N ASP A 17 9.61 -7.06 29.53
CA ASP A 17 10.88 -7.78 29.46
C ASP A 17 11.09 -8.35 28.04
N THR A 18 12.34 -8.47 27.60
CA THR A 18 12.69 -9.05 26.29
C THR A 18 13.20 -10.49 26.40
N GLY A 19 13.38 -11.00 27.63
CA GLY A 19 13.89 -12.34 27.89
C GLY A 19 12.89 -13.46 27.57
N ASP A 20 13.40 -14.58 27.08
CA ASP A 20 12.57 -15.77 26.81
C ASP A 20 12.08 -16.43 28.13
N ASP A 21 12.89 -16.42 29.20
CA ASP A 21 12.51 -16.96 30.51
C ASP A 21 11.29 -16.22 31.10
N ALA A 22 11.22 -14.90 30.91
CA ALA A 22 10.08 -14.08 31.32
C ALA A 22 8.81 -14.45 30.55
N LEU A 23 8.96 -14.69 29.22
CA LEU A 23 7.88 -15.13 28.37
C LEU A 23 7.33 -16.50 28.78
N ASP A 24 8.22 -17.48 29.03
CA ASP A 24 7.86 -18.84 29.45
C ASP A 24 7.17 -18.86 30.84
N THR A 25 7.65 -18.01 31.74
CA THR A 25 7.03 -17.85 33.07
C THR A 25 5.61 -17.30 32.96
N ALA A 26 5.42 -16.27 32.17
CA ALA A 26 4.10 -15.66 31.94
C ALA A 26 3.16 -16.62 31.20
N ALA A 27 3.65 -17.33 30.18
CA ALA A 27 2.86 -18.32 29.44
C ALA A 27 2.41 -19.47 30.36
N SER A 28 3.27 -19.90 31.27
CA SER A 28 2.93 -20.93 32.30
C SER A 28 1.79 -20.45 33.20
N LEU A 29 1.83 -19.19 33.66
CA LEU A 29 0.76 -18.60 34.48
C LEU A 29 -0.59 -18.59 33.74
N LEU A 30 -0.60 -18.17 32.48
CA LEU A 30 -1.82 -18.13 31.64
C LEU A 30 -2.31 -19.54 31.31
N ALA A 31 -1.43 -20.47 30.99
CA ALA A 31 -1.77 -21.86 30.70
C ALA A 31 -2.43 -22.58 31.88
N ALA A 32 -2.04 -22.24 33.10
CA ALA A 32 -2.58 -22.81 34.33
C ALA A 32 -3.97 -22.26 34.70
N ASP A 33 -4.41 -21.13 34.13
CA ASP A 33 -5.67 -20.47 34.50
C ASP A 33 -6.59 -20.30 33.27
N PRO A 34 -7.42 -21.30 32.92
CA PRO A 34 -8.38 -21.20 31.80
C PRO A 34 -9.41 -20.07 31.95
N ALA A 35 -9.69 -19.65 33.18
CA ALA A 35 -10.65 -18.57 33.39
C ALA A 35 -10.11 -17.20 32.96
N ALA A 36 -8.78 -17.06 32.77
CA ALA A 36 -8.15 -15.86 32.28
C ALA A 36 -8.32 -15.62 30.76
N ASP A 37 -8.77 -16.61 29.99
CA ASP A 37 -8.82 -16.54 28.52
C ASP A 37 -9.71 -15.39 28.03
N ALA A 38 -10.85 -15.16 28.65
CA ALA A 38 -11.77 -14.08 28.28
C ALA A 38 -11.16 -12.68 28.52
N GLU A 39 -10.49 -12.50 29.66
CA GLU A 39 -9.80 -11.25 29.97
C GLU A 39 -8.61 -11.03 29.02
N LEU A 40 -7.86 -12.10 28.71
CA LEU A 40 -6.74 -12.05 27.78
C LEU A 40 -7.19 -11.61 26.38
N LEU A 41 -8.32 -12.12 25.91
CA LEU A 41 -8.92 -11.71 24.63
C LEU A 41 -9.35 -10.23 24.66
N ALA A 42 -10.05 -9.79 25.72
CA ALA A 42 -10.48 -8.41 25.88
C ALA A 42 -9.30 -7.42 25.85
N ARG A 43 -8.17 -7.77 26.49
CA ARG A 43 -6.92 -6.98 26.41
C ARG A 43 -6.36 -6.93 25.00
N GLY A 44 -6.44 -8.02 24.24
CA GLY A 44 -6.04 -8.04 22.82
C GLY A 44 -6.85 -7.08 21.97
N GLU A 45 -8.17 -7.05 22.14
CA GLU A 45 -9.04 -6.09 21.46
C GLU A 45 -8.71 -4.64 21.84
N GLU A 46 -8.37 -4.39 23.11
CA GLU A 46 -7.94 -3.08 23.59
C GLU A 46 -6.60 -2.63 22.98
N PHE A 47 -5.66 -3.55 22.76
CA PHE A 47 -4.40 -3.26 22.05
C PHE A 47 -4.66 -2.93 20.58
N VAL A 48 -5.56 -3.63 19.91
CA VAL A 48 -5.99 -3.30 18.55
C VAL A 48 -6.66 -1.92 18.51
N ALA A 49 -7.59 -1.62 19.42
CA ALA A 49 -8.20 -0.30 19.52
C ALA A 49 -7.16 0.80 19.79
N THR A 50 -6.11 0.50 20.54
CA THR A 50 -5.00 1.42 20.78
C THR A 50 -4.16 1.65 19.51
N ALA A 51 -3.92 0.59 18.72
CA ALA A 51 -3.25 0.72 17.43
C ALA A 51 -4.06 1.65 16.49
N TRP A 52 -5.39 1.55 16.48
CA TRP A 52 -6.26 2.46 15.71
C TRP A 52 -6.09 3.94 16.15
N ARG A 53 -6.04 4.19 17.45
CA ARG A 53 -5.80 5.54 17.99
C ARG A 53 -4.42 6.07 17.63
N ARG A 54 -3.45 5.18 17.44
CA ARG A 54 -2.08 5.50 17.01
C ARG A 54 -1.92 5.60 15.48
N GLY A 55 -3.02 5.61 14.73
CA GLY A 55 -2.99 5.81 13.27
C GLY A 55 -2.74 4.55 12.44
N TRP A 56 -2.65 3.37 13.05
CA TRP A 56 -2.56 2.10 12.31
C TRP A 56 -3.89 1.76 11.65
N GLN A 57 -3.83 1.04 10.52
CA GLN A 57 -5.00 0.55 9.80
C GLN A 57 -5.00 -0.99 9.76
N PRO A 58 -6.15 -1.65 9.46
CA PRO A 58 -6.24 -3.11 9.46
C PRO A 58 -5.18 -3.80 8.61
N ALA A 59 -4.96 -3.33 7.38
CA ALA A 59 -3.96 -3.88 6.47
C ALA A 59 -2.52 -3.69 6.98
N ASP A 60 -2.24 -2.54 7.63
CA ASP A 60 -0.92 -2.25 8.20
C ASP A 60 -0.61 -3.20 9.35
N LEU A 61 -1.61 -3.43 10.22
CA LEU A 61 -1.46 -4.29 11.39
C LEU A 61 -1.22 -5.76 10.98
N VAL A 62 -1.97 -6.26 10.00
CA VAL A 62 -1.74 -7.59 9.42
C VAL A 62 -0.34 -7.69 8.81
N ARG A 63 0.10 -6.64 8.10
CA ARG A 63 1.41 -6.60 7.45
C ARG A 63 2.56 -6.62 8.46
N ILE A 64 2.52 -5.76 9.48
CA ILE A 64 3.60 -5.71 10.46
C ILE A 64 3.71 -7.01 11.26
N VAL A 65 2.58 -7.63 11.60
CA VAL A 65 2.57 -8.93 12.26
C VAL A 65 3.17 -10.03 11.35
N ARG A 66 2.85 -10.03 10.06
CA ARG A 66 3.44 -10.96 9.08
C ARG A 66 4.95 -10.74 8.90
N ARG A 67 5.41 -9.50 9.03
CA ARG A 67 6.81 -9.12 8.87
C ARG A 67 7.67 -9.52 10.06
N GLU A 68 7.14 -9.35 11.28
CA GLU A 68 7.89 -9.52 12.53
C GLU A 68 7.66 -10.89 13.21
N LEU A 69 6.57 -11.56 12.88
CA LEU A 69 6.14 -12.82 13.44
C LEU A 69 5.78 -13.82 12.32
N ASP A 70 5.08 -14.89 12.69
CA ASP A 70 4.70 -15.96 11.76
C ASP A 70 3.19 -16.00 11.44
N ASP A 71 2.76 -16.95 10.59
CA ASP A 71 1.38 -17.09 10.13
C ASP A 71 0.37 -17.36 11.24
N VAL A 72 0.78 -17.96 12.36
CA VAL A 72 -0.10 -18.18 13.52
C VAL A 72 -0.53 -16.83 14.09
N HIS A 73 0.43 -15.94 14.29
CA HIS A 73 0.19 -14.59 14.80
C HIS A 73 -0.64 -13.74 13.83
N VAL A 74 -0.47 -13.91 12.51
CA VAL A 74 -1.31 -13.26 11.49
C VAL A 74 -2.78 -13.66 11.66
N ARG A 75 -3.06 -14.95 11.88
CA ARG A 75 -4.43 -15.41 12.13
C ARG A 75 -4.98 -14.91 13.46
N MET A 76 -4.13 -14.82 14.50
CA MET A 76 -4.52 -14.29 15.80
C MET A 76 -4.88 -12.81 15.73
N VAL A 77 -4.03 -11.97 15.12
CA VAL A 77 -4.33 -10.54 14.96
C VAL A 77 -5.54 -10.31 14.08
N ALA A 78 -5.73 -11.12 13.03
CA ALA A 78 -6.92 -11.07 12.18
C ALA A 78 -8.21 -11.36 12.97
N ALA A 79 -8.18 -12.33 13.88
CA ALA A 79 -9.31 -12.63 14.78
C ALA A 79 -9.58 -11.45 15.73
N LEU A 80 -8.54 -10.84 16.32
CA LEU A 80 -8.67 -9.67 17.21
C LEU A 80 -9.23 -8.45 16.45
N ILE A 81 -8.77 -8.19 15.23
CA ILE A 81 -9.29 -7.10 14.39
C ILE A 81 -10.79 -7.29 14.14
N ARG A 82 -11.22 -8.50 13.79
CA ARG A 82 -12.65 -8.79 13.56
C ARG A 82 -13.49 -8.70 14.83
N ALA A 83 -12.97 -9.14 15.96
CA ALA A 83 -13.66 -9.02 17.26
C ALA A 83 -13.82 -7.56 17.68
N GLN A 84 -12.80 -6.74 17.45
CA GLN A 84 -12.81 -5.31 17.81
C GLN A 84 -13.64 -4.45 16.84
N ALA A 85 -13.71 -4.80 15.54
CA ALA A 85 -14.36 -3.98 14.51
C ALA A 85 -15.80 -3.53 14.83
N PRO A 86 -16.69 -4.34 15.43
CA PRO A 86 -18.03 -3.91 15.82
C PRO A 86 -18.05 -2.83 16.91
N HIS A 87 -16.98 -2.70 17.67
CA HIS A 87 -16.82 -1.75 18.77
C HIS A 87 -16.13 -0.44 18.35
N ASP A 88 -15.66 -0.36 17.10
CA ASP A 88 -15.04 0.86 16.56
C ASP A 88 -16.09 1.80 15.93
N ARG A 89 -15.71 3.07 15.81
CA ARG A 89 -16.53 4.05 15.09
C ARG A 89 -16.59 3.70 13.60
N PRO A 90 -17.68 4.02 12.89
CA PRO A 90 -17.72 3.89 11.44
C PRO A 90 -16.63 4.74 10.78
N ARG A 91 -15.85 4.14 9.89
CA ARG A 91 -14.76 4.78 9.13
C ARG A 91 -15.09 4.81 7.63
N GLY A 92 -14.18 5.35 6.82
CA GLY A 92 -14.39 5.49 5.39
C GLY A 92 -14.37 4.16 4.61
N PRO A 93 -14.69 4.21 3.29
CA PRO A 93 -14.79 3.01 2.45
C PRO A 93 -13.47 2.23 2.32
N ARG A 94 -12.31 2.92 2.30
CA ARG A 94 -11.00 2.25 2.29
C ARG A 94 -10.76 1.41 3.55
N TRP A 95 -11.20 1.89 4.71
CA TRP A 95 -11.14 1.12 5.95
C TRP A 95 -12.01 -0.13 5.89
N ALA A 96 -13.25 0.00 5.40
CA ALA A 96 -14.17 -1.12 5.24
C ALA A 96 -13.58 -2.19 4.30
N ALA A 97 -13.03 -1.78 3.16
CA ALA A 97 -12.37 -2.68 2.22
C ALA A 97 -11.17 -3.41 2.85
N GLN A 98 -10.39 -2.72 3.71
CA GLN A 98 -9.30 -3.37 4.43
C GLN A 98 -9.81 -4.39 5.46
N LEU A 99 -10.91 -4.10 6.17
CA LEU A 99 -11.54 -5.07 7.09
C LEU A 99 -12.05 -6.30 6.36
N ASP A 100 -12.67 -6.13 5.19
CA ASP A 100 -13.15 -7.22 4.34
C ASP A 100 -12.00 -8.10 3.82
N ALA A 101 -10.83 -7.51 3.62
CA ALA A 101 -9.61 -8.21 3.18
C ALA A 101 -8.83 -8.90 4.33
N VAL A 102 -9.21 -8.69 5.59
CA VAL A 102 -8.56 -9.36 6.74
C VAL A 102 -8.75 -10.88 6.64
N PRO A 103 -7.67 -11.69 6.74
CA PRO A 103 -7.77 -13.14 6.62
C PRO A 103 -8.80 -13.76 7.55
N ASP A 104 -9.69 -14.63 7.03
CA ASP A 104 -10.75 -15.31 7.80
C ASP A 104 -10.38 -16.76 8.15
N GLN A 105 -9.17 -16.95 8.61
CA GLN A 105 -8.69 -18.27 9.04
C GLN A 105 -8.54 -18.29 10.54
N ALA A 106 -9.18 -19.26 11.21
CA ALA A 106 -9.00 -19.46 12.64
C ALA A 106 -7.53 -19.83 12.97
N PRO A 107 -6.98 -19.37 14.10
CA PRO A 107 -5.70 -19.85 14.58
C PRO A 107 -5.70 -21.37 14.73
N PRO A 108 -4.57 -22.06 14.50
CA PRO A 108 -4.48 -23.50 14.70
C PRO A 108 -4.69 -23.82 16.19
N ARG A 109 -5.27 -25.00 16.45
CA ARG A 109 -5.39 -25.49 17.82
C ARG A 109 -4.01 -26.00 18.28
N THR A 110 -3.47 -25.37 19.29
CA THR A 110 -2.23 -25.76 19.97
C THR A 110 -2.52 -26.08 21.44
N ASP A 111 -1.54 -26.61 22.17
CA ASP A 111 -1.65 -26.70 23.62
C ASP A 111 -1.70 -25.30 24.27
N ARG A 112 -2.17 -25.24 25.51
CA ARG A 112 -2.41 -23.95 26.19
C ARG A 112 -1.14 -23.14 26.43
N PHE A 113 -0.01 -23.78 26.66
CA PHE A 113 1.25 -23.08 26.88
C PHE A 113 1.75 -22.44 25.59
N SER A 114 1.77 -23.18 24.49
CA SER A 114 2.12 -22.66 23.15
C SER A 114 1.19 -21.52 22.75
N HIS A 115 -0.12 -21.68 22.94
CA HIS A 115 -1.08 -20.62 22.65
C HIS A 115 -0.82 -19.35 23.47
N ALA A 116 -0.57 -19.47 24.77
CA ALA A 116 -0.26 -18.34 25.64
C ALA A 116 1.04 -17.64 25.23
N THR A 117 2.05 -18.42 24.84
CA THR A 117 3.32 -17.89 24.32
C THR A 117 3.10 -17.05 23.06
N ASP A 118 2.32 -17.56 22.09
CA ASP A 118 2.02 -16.85 20.86
C ASP A 118 1.21 -15.57 21.11
N VAL A 119 0.21 -15.62 21.99
CA VAL A 119 -0.54 -14.43 22.41
C VAL A 119 0.37 -13.36 23.01
N LEU A 120 1.26 -13.74 23.94
CA LEU A 120 2.18 -12.80 24.58
C LEU A 120 3.18 -12.19 23.58
N ARG A 121 3.69 -12.96 22.62
CA ARG A 121 4.54 -12.46 21.54
C ARG A 121 3.80 -11.41 20.68
N LEU A 122 2.57 -11.72 20.30
CA LEU A 122 1.72 -10.80 19.55
C LEU A 122 1.47 -9.50 20.33
N TYR A 123 1.09 -9.61 21.61
CA TYR A 123 0.79 -8.44 22.43
C TYR A 123 2.02 -7.58 22.70
N ARG A 124 3.18 -8.22 22.87
CA ARG A 124 4.48 -7.53 22.98
C ARG A 124 4.76 -6.69 21.71
N LEU A 125 4.46 -7.21 20.53
CA LEU A 125 4.58 -6.46 19.27
C LEU A 125 3.59 -5.29 19.23
N LEU A 126 2.30 -5.54 19.50
CA LEU A 126 1.25 -4.51 19.42
C LEU A 126 1.52 -3.33 20.36
N LEU A 127 2.03 -3.57 21.55
CA LEU A 127 2.39 -2.53 22.52
C LEU A 127 3.54 -1.65 22.07
N ARG A 128 4.50 -2.21 21.30
CA ARG A 128 5.69 -1.50 20.82
C ARG A 128 5.46 -0.71 19.53
N LEU A 129 4.29 -0.83 18.92
CA LEU A 129 3.98 -0.11 17.71
C LEU A 129 4.03 1.41 17.98
N PRO A 130 4.80 2.18 17.19
CA PRO A 130 4.83 3.64 17.32
C PRO A 130 3.51 4.26 16.86
N ALA A 131 3.35 5.55 17.12
CA ALA A 131 2.30 6.31 16.47
C ALA A 131 2.66 6.58 15.01
N LEU A 132 1.68 6.46 14.14
CA LEU A 132 1.74 6.83 12.73
C LEU A 132 0.85 8.05 12.48
N GLU A 133 1.10 8.76 11.40
CA GLU A 133 0.26 9.85 10.95
C GLU A 133 -1.15 9.33 10.66
N PRO A 134 -2.20 9.89 11.28
CA PRO A 134 -3.58 9.52 10.98
C PRO A 134 -3.92 9.88 9.54
N LEU A 135 -4.39 8.90 8.76
CA LEU A 135 -4.80 9.11 7.37
C LEU A 135 -6.31 9.41 7.28
N ASP A 136 -7.06 9.00 8.28
CA ASP A 136 -8.50 9.27 8.36
C ASP A 136 -8.76 10.75 8.64
N ASP A 137 -9.88 11.25 8.14
CA ASP A 137 -10.36 12.59 8.48
C ASP A 137 -10.54 12.72 9.99
N ALA A 138 -10.30 13.93 10.52
CA ALA A 138 -10.44 14.22 11.94
C ALA A 138 -11.84 13.81 12.45
N PRO A 139 -11.97 13.40 13.72
CA PRO A 139 -13.28 13.10 14.32
C PRO A 139 -14.24 14.28 14.14
N GLY A 140 -15.34 14.04 13.41
CA GLY A 140 -16.33 15.10 13.12
C GLY A 140 -16.22 15.74 11.74
N ALA A 141 -15.21 15.38 10.93
CA ALA A 141 -15.19 15.75 9.51
C ALA A 141 -16.42 15.17 8.79
N PRO A 142 -17.03 15.91 7.84
CA PRO A 142 -18.15 15.41 7.08
C PRO A 142 -17.73 14.11 6.36
N ARG A 143 -18.49 13.04 6.62
CA ARG A 143 -18.23 11.72 6.07
C ARG A 143 -18.21 11.81 4.55
N ARG A 144 -17.10 11.49 3.92
CA ARG A 144 -17.08 11.28 2.48
C ARG A 144 -17.96 10.06 2.20
N GLU A 145 -19.13 10.30 1.59
CA GLU A 145 -19.95 9.20 1.09
C GLU A 145 -19.14 8.41 0.07
N ALA A 146 -19.27 7.08 0.14
CA ALA A 146 -18.68 6.21 -0.88
C ALA A 146 -19.22 6.67 -2.24
N ARG A 147 -18.38 7.29 -3.06
CA ARG A 147 -18.75 7.61 -4.45
C ARG A 147 -18.95 6.29 -5.18
N PRO A 148 -20.04 6.12 -5.94
CA PRO A 148 -20.18 4.95 -6.80
C PRO A 148 -18.95 4.88 -7.71
N GLU A 149 -18.43 3.68 -7.91
CA GLU A 149 -17.27 3.44 -8.79
C GLU A 149 -17.50 4.14 -10.14
N SER A 150 -16.58 5.00 -10.53
CA SER A 150 -16.73 5.71 -11.79
C SER A 150 -16.62 4.70 -12.95
N ARG A 151 -17.41 4.91 -14.02
CA ARG A 151 -17.32 4.06 -15.23
C ARG A 151 -15.91 4.09 -15.83
N ALA A 152 -15.17 5.17 -15.63
CA ALA A 152 -13.78 5.30 -16.05
C ALA A 152 -12.89 4.32 -15.27
N LEU A 153 -12.99 4.28 -13.95
CA LEU A 153 -12.20 3.36 -13.09
C LEU A 153 -12.53 1.89 -13.36
N ALA A 154 -13.80 1.54 -13.51
CA ALA A 154 -14.19 0.18 -13.89
C ALA A 154 -13.56 -0.24 -15.23
N ARG A 155 -13.53 0.69 -16.22
CA ARG A 155 -12.90 0.45 -17.52
C ARG A 155 -11.38 0.34 -17.43
N ILE A 156 -10.74 1.19 -16.64
CA ILE A 156 -9.29 1.15 -16.37
C ILE A 156 -8.92 -0.21 -15.77
N ARG A 157 -9.63 -0.63 -14.73
CA ARG A 157 -9.42 -1.94 -14.07
C ARG A 157 -9.56 -3.11 -15.06
N ALA A 158 -10.60 -3.09 -15.90
CA ALA A 158 -10.81 -4.13 -16.90
C ALA A 158 -9.68 -4.17 -17.94
N LEU A 159 -9.13 -3.01 -18.36
CA LEU A 159 -8.01 -2.93 -19.29
C LEU A 159 -6.72 -3.49 -18.65
N LEU A 160 -6.43 -3.13 -17.40
CA LEU A 160 -5.25 -3.61 -16.69
C LEU A 160 -5.33 -5.12 -16.43
N ALA A 161 -6.48 -5.63 -15.96
CA ALA A 161 -6.70 -7.06 -15.78
C ALA A 161 -6.52 -7.85 -17.09
N LYS A 162 -6.95 -7.29 -18.21
CA LYS A 162 -6.74 -7.91 -19.53
C LYS A 162 -5.26 -7.85 -19.94
N ALA A 163 -4.55 -6.75 -19.63
CA ALA A 163 -3.12 -6.61 -19.89
C ALA A 163 -2.28 -7.64 -19.11
N GLU A 164 -2.69 -7.95 -17.88
CA GLU A 164 -2.03 -8.96 -17.03
C GLU A 164 -2.30 -10.39 -17.50
N ALA A 165 -3.49 -10.64 -18.05
CA ALA A 165 -3.93 -11.97 -18.47
C ALA A 165 -3.45 -12.36 -19.87
N THR A 166 -3.12 -11.38 -20.74
CA THR A 166 -2.72 -11.70 -22.12
C THR A 166 -1.30 -12.28 -22.18
N GLY A 167 -1.13 -13.30 -23.02
CA GLY A 167 0.19 -13.88 -23.33
C GLY A 167 0.98 -13.08 -24.39
N TYR A 168 0.38 -12.07 -25.01
CA TYR A 168 0.95 -11.28 -26.10
C TYR A 168 1.45 -9.93 -25.57
N PRO A 169 2.78 -9.67 -25.56
CA PRO A 169 3.34 -8.42 -25.03
C PRO A 169 2.77 -7.16 -25.70
N GLU A 170 2.59 -7.19 -27.04
CA GLU A 170 2.04 -6.05 -27.79
C GLU A 170 0.58 -5.74 -27.40
N GLU A 171 -0.23 -6.73 -27.07
CA GLU A 171 -1.60 -6.53 -26.60
C GLU A 171 -1.61 -5.99 -25.16
N ALA A 172 -0.79 -6.54 -24.27
CA ALA A 172 -0.61 -6.05 -22.91
C ALA A 172 -0.22 -4.56 -22.92
N GLU A 173 0.70 -4.23 -23.83
CA GLU A 173 1.13 -2.86 -24.13
C GLU A 173 -0.03 -1.93 -24.47
N ALA A 174 -0.78 -2.25 -25.51
CA ALA A 174 -1.87 -1.39 -25.98
C ALA A 174 -2.95 -1.18 -24.89
N LEU A 175 -3.21 -2.21 -24.09
CA LEU A 175 -4.18 -2.16 -23.00
C LEU A 175 -3.70 -1.29 -21.84
N SER A 176 -2.42 -1.41 -21.43
CA SER A 176 -1.83 -0.60 -20.37
C SER A 176 -1.72 0.88 -20.78
N ALA A 177 -1.31 1.16 -22.02
CA ALA A 177 -1.28 2.52 -22.55
C ALA A 177 -2.69 3.16 -22.58
N LYS A 178 -3.71 2.39 -22.97
CA LYS A 178 -5.09 2.87 -22.96
C LYS A 178 -5.62 3.09 -21.54
N ALA A 179 -5.22 2.27 -20.58
CA ALA A 179 -5.56 2.49 -19.18
C ALA A 179 -4.94 3.81 -18.67
N GLN A 180 -3.67 4.05 -18.97
CA GLN A 180 -2.98 5.28 -18.57
C GLN A 180 -3.60 6.54 -19.18
N GLU A 181 -3.97 6.50 -20.47
CA GLU A 181 -4.70 7.60 -21.13
C GLU A 181 -6.03 7.90 -20.42
N LEU A 182 -6.77 6.85 -20.04
CA LEU A 182 -8.04 7.01 -19.33
C LEU A 182 -7.84 7.54 -17.90
N MET A 183 -6.76 7.14 -17.21
CA MET A 183 -6.40 7.66 -15.89
C MET A 183 -6.13 9.17 -15.96
N ALA A 184 -5.29 9.59 -16.89
CA ALA A 184 -4.98 11.01 -17.06
C ALA A 184 -6.21 11.86 -17.40
N ARG A 185 -7.08 11.36 -18.29
CA ARG A 185 -8.35 12.05 -18.59
C ARG A 185 -9.27 12.11 -17.39
N HIS A 186 -9.37 11.01 -16.63
CA HIS A 186 -10.24 10.97 -15.45
C HIS A 186 -9.76 11.95 -14.37
N SER A 187 -8.46 12.06 -14.14
CA SER A 187 -7.86 13.03 -13.23
C SER A 187 -8.20 14.48 -13.64
N VAL A 188 -8.07 14.80 -14.93
CA VAL A 188 -8.43 16.12 -15.49
C VAL A 188 -9.92 16.40 -15.32
N ASP A 189 -10.80 15.46 -15.66
CA ASP A 189 -12.25 15.62 -15.56
C ASP A 189 -12.68 15.86 -14.10
N GLU A 190 -12.14 15.09 -13.14
CA GLU A 190 -12.40 15.26 -11.72
C GLU A 190 -11.88 16.61 -11.20
N ALA A 191 -10.70 17.05 -11.65
CA ALA A 191 -10.15 18.35 -11.27
C ALA A 191 -11.03 19.51 -11.73
N LEU A 192 -11.53 19.44 -12.96
CA LEU A 192 -12.45 20.45 -13.52
C LEU A 192 -13.82 20.44 -12.82
N LEU A 193 -14.35 19.26 -12.50
CA LEU A 193 -15.61 19.12 -11.77
C LEU A 193 -15.48 19.71 -10.36
N ALA A 194 -14.38 19.42 -9.65
CA ALA A 194 -14.09 19.97 -8.35
C ALA A 194 -13.94 21.50 -8.36
N ALA A 195 -13.25 22.04 -9.37
CA ALA A 195 -13.10 23.50 -9.55
C ALA A 195 -14.45 24.21 -9.80
N ARG A 196 -15.34 23.61 -10.57
CA ARG A 196 -16.70 24.13 -10.80
C ARG A 196 -17.58 24.06 -9.54
N ALA A 197 -17.35 23.09 -8.68
CA ALA A 197 -18.09 22.91 -7.43
C ALA A 197 -17.64 23.87 -6.32
N GLN A 198 -16.50 24.55 -6.43
CA GLN A 198 -15.95 25.46 -5.42
C GLN A 198 -16.88 26.67 -5.07
N GLY A 199 -17.96 26.91 -5.79
CA GLY A 199 -19.01 27.89 -5.45
C GLY A 199 -20.22 27.28 -4.73
N SER A 200 -20.26 25.97 -4.49
CA SER A 200 -21.36 25.24 -3.86
C SER A 200 -21.01 24.88 -2.41
N ALA A 201 -22.03 24.68 -1.58
CA ALA A 201 -21.88 24.26 -0.17
C ALA A 201 -21.29 22.84 0.02
N VAL A 202 -20.74 22.24 -1.03
CA VAL A 202 -20.03 20.95 -1.00
C VAL A 202 -18.62 21.18 -0.44
N SER A 203 -18.20 20.35 0.48
CA SER A 203 -16.87 20.37 1.10
C SER A 203 -15.77 20.45 0.03
N PRO A 204 -14.75 21.32 0.18
CA PRO A 204 -13.69 21.45 -0.80
C PRO A 204 -12.99 20.11 -1.01
N ASP A 205 -12.71 19.78 -2.27
CA ASP A 205 -11.91 18.59 -2.62
C ASP A 205 -10.48 18.80 -2.07
N THR A 206 -10.08 17.97 -1.12
CA THR A 206 -8.78 18.05 -0.46
C THR A 206 -8.01 16.76 -0.67
N PRO A 207 -6.66 16.83 -0.79
CA PRO A 207 -5.87 15.61 -0.93
C PRO A 207 -6.04 14.71 0.28
N GLY A 208 -6.30 13.43 0.01
CA GLY A 208 -6.29 12.34 0.98
C GLY A 208 -4.93 11.68 1.06
N ALA A 209 -4.87 10.57 1.80
CA ALA A 209 -3.70 9.71 1.82
C ALA A 209 -4.12 8.24 1.99
N CYS A 210 -3.33 7.33 1.42
CA CYS A 210 -3.46 5.90 1.64
C CYS A 210 -2.10 5.25 1.83
N ARG A 211 -2.05 4.07 2.48
CA ARG A 211 -0.85 3.26 2.59
C ARG A 211 -0.92 2.09 1.63
N ILE A 212 0.10 1.98 0.79
CA ILE A 212 0.25 0.89 -0.17
C ILE A 212 1.41 0.02 0.30
N GLY A 213 1.12 -1.27 0.54
CA GLY A 213 2.11 -2.22 0.99
C GLY A 213 3.14 -2.55 -0.08
N VAL A 214 4.37 -2.72 0.37
CA VAL A 214 5.49 -3.16 -0.47
C VAL A 214 6.04 -4.44 0.14
N GLU A 215 5.63 -5.57 -0.45
CA GLU A 215 5.96 -6.88 0.08
C GLU A 215 7.41 -7.30 -0.24
N PRO A 216 8.10 -7.99 0.68
CA PRO A 216 9.42 -8.54 0.41
C PRO A 216 9.36 -9.59 -0.71
N PRO A 217 10.49 -9.91 -1.35
CA PRO A 217 11.80 -9.27 -1.26
C PRO A 217 11.92 -8.05 -2.18
N TYR A 218 13.05 -7.32 -2.08
CA TYR A 218 13.42 -6.19 -2.94
C TYR A 218 12.54 -4.94 -2.76
N GLU A 219 12.08 -4.70 -1.54
CA GLU A 219 11.13 -3.65 -1.18
C GLU A 219 11.57 -2.27 -1.68
N GLN A 220 12.85 -1.90 -1.53
CA GLN A 220 13.35 -0.59 -1.99
C GLN A 220 13.13 -0.37 -3.50
N ALA A 221 13.37 -1.38 -4.33
CA ALA A 221 13.16 -1.26 -5.78
C ALA A 221 11.66 -1.16 -6.13
N LYS A 222 10.84 -1.90 -5.41
CA LYS A 222 9.37 -1.83 -5.55
C LYS A 222 8.81 -0.48 -5.05
N ALA A 223 9.36 0.07 -3.97
CA ALA A 223 8.99 1.39 -3.46
C ALA A 223 9.37 2.52 -4.45
N VAL A 224 10.53 2.40 -5.13
CA VAL A 224 10.90 3.33 -6.21
C VAL A 224 9.93 3.25 -7.40
N LEU A 225 9.43 2.04 -7.74
CA LEU A 225 8.39 1.91 -8.76
C LEU A 225 7.09 2.58 -8.32
N LEU A 226 6.69 2.41 -7.05
CA LEU A 226 5.50 3.05 -6.51
C LEU A 226 5.62 4.57 -6.50
N ASP A 227 6.77 5.11 -6.10
CA ASP A 227 7.05 6.54 -6.13
C ASP A 227 6.92 7.11 -7.56
N ALA A 228 7.49 6.40 -8.54
CA ALA A 228 7.39 6.78 -9.95
C ALA A 228 5.94 6.76 -10.48
N VAL A 229 5.14 5.78 -10.06
CA VAL A 229 3.73 5.71 -10.42
C VAL A 229 2.94 6.83 -9.75
N ALA A 230 3.24 7.15 -8.49
CA ALA A 230 2.61 8.25 -7.77
C ALA A 230 2.91 9.60 -8.43
N ASP A 231 4.18 9.90 -8.72
CA ASP A 231 4.63 11.12 -9.39
C ASP A 231 3.90 11.32 -10.74
N ALA A 232 3.81 10.27 -11.55
CA ALA A 232 3.13 10.31 -12.84
C ALA A 232 1.59 10.50 -12.77
N ASN A 233 1.00 10.33 -11.58
CA ASN A 233 -0.42 10.51 -11.33
C ASN A 233 -0.71 11.65 -10.32
N HIS A 234 0.14 12.69 -10.31
CA HIS A 234 -0.01 13.89 -9.46
C HIS A 234 -0.12 13.59 -7.96
N CYS A 235 0.51 12.50 -7.51
CA CYS A 235 0.60 12.10 -6.12
C CYS A 235 2.04 12.17 -5.62
N GLY A 236 2.21 12.37 -4.31
CA GLY A 236 3.51 12.21 -3.66
C GLY A 236 3.55 10.93 -2.84
N ALA A 237 4.71 10.26 -2.75
CA ALA A 237 4.86 9.04 -1.97
C ALA A 237 6.04 9.14 -0.99
N VAL A 238 5.87 8.59 0.21
CA VAL A 238 6.92 8.47 1.22
C VAL A 238 7.05 7.01 1.66
N TRP A 239 8.23 6.44 1.42
CA TRP A 239 8.56 5.07 1.80
C TRP A 239 8.89 4.95 3.29
N ASN A 240 8.22 4.03 3.99
CA ASN A 240 8.47 3.68 5.37
C ASN A 240 9.08 2.26 5.45
N GLU A 241 10.41 2.19 5.36
CA GLU A 241 11.17 0.93 5.30
C GLU A 241 10.89 0.01 6.49
N PRO A 242 10.86 0.47 7.76
CA PRO A 242 10.60 -0.40 8.91
C PRO A 242 9.24 -1.10 8.84
N PHE A 243 8.24 -0.48 8.24
CA PHE A 243 6.87 -1.01 8.25
C PHE A 243 6.44 -1.63 6.91
N GLY A 244 7.27 -1.54 5.86
CA GLY A 244 7.04 -2.19 4.58
C GLY A 244 5.86 -1.61 3.79
N PHE A 245 5.61 -0.30 3.88
CA PHE A 245 4.62 0.41 3.06
C PHE A 245 5.09 1.80 2.63
N SER A 246 4.55 2.32 1.53
CA SER A 246 4.61 3.74 1.21
C SER A 246 3.29 4.41 1.55
N THR A 247 3.35 5.61 2.14
CA THR A 247 2.19 6.50 2.23
C THR A 247 2.13 7.34 0.97
N VAL A 248 1.03 7.24 0.24
CA VAL A 248 0.77 8.01 -0.98
C VAL A 248 -0.25 9.08 -0.66
N VAL A 249 0.05 10.33 -1.05
CA VAL A 249 -0.80 11.51 -0.85
C VAL A 249 -1.24 12.02 -2.21
N GLY A 250 -2.55 12.24 -2.37
CA GLY A 250 -3.14 12.69 -3.62
C GLY A 250 -4.65 12.87 -3.52
N PHE A 251 -5.29 13.21 -4.61
CA PHE A 251 -6.75 13.22 -4.67
C PHE A 251 -7.28 11.81 -4.89
N GLU A 252 -8.52 11.55 -4.49
CA GLU A 252 -9.06 10.19 -4.42
C GLU A 252 -8.96 9.43 -5.74
N ALA A 253 -9.32 10.08 -6.86
CA ALA A 253 -9.23 9.46 -8.20
C ALA A 253 -7.79 9.10 -8.60
N ASP A 254 -6.84 9.94 -8.20
CA ASP A 254 -5.41 9.74 -8.48
C ASP A 254 -4.83 8.64 -7.58
N LEU A 255 -5.25 8.58 -6.30
CA LEU A 255 -4.87 7.49 -5.38
C LEU A 255 -5.35 6.13 -5.88
N GLU A 256 -6.59 6.02 -6.38
CA GLU A 256 -7.12 4.79 -6.96
C GLU A 256 -6.36 4.39 -8.24
N ALA A 257 -6.00 5.36 -9.08
CA ALA A 257 -5.20 5.14 -10.27
C ALA A 257 -3.80 4.61 -9.92
N VAL A 258 -3.14 5.21 -8.92
CA VAL A 258 -1.81 4.77 -8.42
C VAL A 258 -1.87 3.33 -7.94
N GLU A 259 -2.86 2.97 -7.13
CA GLU A 259 -2.99 1.61 -6.58
C GLU A 259 -3.15 0.56 -7.69
N LEU A 260 -4.03 0.82 -8.66
CA LEU A 260 -4.28 -0.07 -9.80
C LEU A 260 -3.04 -0.21 -10.70
N LEU A 261 -2.42 0.91 -11.06
CA LEU A 261 -1.29 0.91 -11.98
C LEU A 261 -0.05 0.30 -11.36
N TYR A 262 0.24 0.62 -10.10
CA TYR A 262 1.37 0.02 -9.38
C TYR A 262 1.24 -1.49 -9.29
N THR A 263 0.06 -2.00 -8.91
CA THR A 263 -0.20 -3.43 -8.82
C THR A 263 0.02 -4.12 -10.16
N SER A 264 -0.51 -3.55 -11.24
CA SER A 264 -0.37 -4.11 -12.59
C SER A 264 1.09 -4.12 -13.07
N LEU A 265 1.80 -3.01 -12.92
CA LEU A 265 3.22 -2.93 -13.29
C LEU A 265 4.11 -3.86 -12.47
N LEU A 266 3.79 -4.04 -11.19
CA LEU A 266 4.52 -4.97 -10.33
C LEU A 266 4.35 -6.42 -10.79
N VAL A 267 3.14 -6.85 -11.11
CA VAL A 267 2.84 -8.19 -11.67
C VAL A 267 3.59 -8.40 -12.99
N GLN A 268 3.58 -7.40 -13.88
CA GLN A 268 4.32 -7.45 -15.15
C GLN A 268 5.83 -7.54 -14.92
N ALA A 269 6.39 -6.74 -14.00
CA ALA A 269 7.80 -6.76 -13.64
C ALA A 269 8.24 -8.12 -13.08
N GLU A 270 7.48 -8.70 -12.16
CA GLU A 270 7.79 -9.99 -11.55
C GLU A 270 7.70 -11.14 -12.54
N THR A 271 6.72 -11.10 -13.44
CA THR A 271 6.57 -12.07 -14.53
C THR A 271 7.75 -12.00 -15.52
N ALA A 272 8.10 -10.80 -15.97
CA ALA A 272 9.23 -10.58 -16.88
C ALA A 272 10.56 -10.94 -16.23
N MET A 273 10.76 -10.60 -14.95
CA MET A 273 11.94 -10.95 -14.17
C MET A 273 12.14 -12.47 -14.09
N THR A 274 11.06 -13.20 -13.84
CA THR A 274 11.09 -14.67 -13.74
C THR A 274 11.47 -15.30 -15.08
N LYS A 275 10.94 -14.80 -16.19
CA LYS A 275 11.31 -15.25 -17.56
C LYS A 275 12.77 -14.95 -17.88
N ALA A 276 13.23 -13.73 -17.60
CA ALA A 276 14.62 -13.32 -17.83
C ALA A 276 15.61 -14.13 -16.98
N GLU A 277 15.29 -14.38 -15.72
CA GLU A 277 16.11 -15.23 -14.85
C GLU A 277 16.24 -16.67 -15.36
N ALA A 278 15.15 -17.27 -15.87
CA ALA A 278 15.17 -18.60 -16.44
C ALA A 278 16.15 -18.68 -17.63
N GLY A 279 16.16 -17.67 -18.51
CA GLY A 279 17.12 -17.54 -19.60
C GLY A 279 18.57 -17.43 -19.12
N GLN A 280 18.83 -16.65 -18.07
CA GLN A 280 20.16 -16.51 -17.47
C GLN A 280 20.66 -17.80 -16.81
N ARG A 281 19.80 -18.55 -16.15
CA ARG A 281 20.14 -19.87 -15.56
C ARG A 281 20.48 -20.90 -16.63
N ALA A 282 19.75 -20.94 -17.73
CA ALA A 282 20.06 -21.80 -18.88
C ALA A 282 21.46 -21.50 -19.46
N GLY A 283 21.92 -20.25 -19.38
CA GLY A 283 23.27 -19.80 -19.72
C GLY A 283 24.35 -20.05 -18.64
N GLY A 284 24.05 -20.77 -17.55
CA GLY A 284 25.01 -21.17 -16.52
C GLY A 284 25.27 -20.13 -15.41
N ARG A 285 24.52 -19.05 -15.32
CA ARG A 285 24.65 -18.02 -14.25
C ARG A 285 24.05 -18.46 -12.93
N LYS A 286 24.77 -18.22 -11.81
CA LYS A 286 24.38 -18.62 -10.45
C LYS A 286 23.86 -17.46 -9.57
N ARG A 287 24.07 -16.18 -9.94
CA ARG A 287 23.74 -15.02 -9.12
C ARG A 287 22.32 -14.52 -9.41
N THR A 288 21.36 -15.02 -8.68
CA THR A 288 19.93 -14.69 -8.86
C THR A 288 19.52 -13.45 -8.06
N LYS A 289 20.01 -13.26 -6.83
CA LYS A 289 19.60 -12.14 -5.96
C LYS A 289 20.02 -10.78 -6.53
N THR A 290 21.28 -10.61 -6.92
CA THR A 290 21.76 -9.35 -7.52
C THR A 290 21.15 -9.08 -8.88
N PHE A 291 20.92 -10.13 -9.69
CA PHE A 291 20.19 -10.02 -10.95
C PHE A 291 18.78 -9.47 -10.74
N ARG A 292 17.99 -10.08 -9.87
CA ARG A 292 16.61 -9.65 -9.58
C ARG A 292 16.54 -8.22 -9.04
N GLN A 293 17.45 -7.85 -8.14
CA GLN A 293 17.51 -6.50 -7.59
C GLN A 293 17.84 -5.46 -8.66
N SER A 294 18.84 -5.74 -9.51
CA SER A 294 19.21 -4.86 -10.62
C SER A 294 18.10 -4.78 -11.68
N PHE A 295 17.41 -5.89 -11.95
CA PHE A 295 16.27 -5.95 -12.84
C PHE A 295 15.15 -5.02 -12.38
N LEU A 296 14.68 -5.17 -11.13
CA LEU A 296 13.58 -4.37 -10.59
C LEU A 296 13.94 -2.88 -10.50
N ALA A 297 15.20 -2.57 -10.16
CA ALA A 297 15.70 -1.20 -10.13
C ALA A 297 15.67 -0.54 -11.52
N ALA A 298 16.15 -1.26 -12.53
CA ALA A 298 16.15 -0.79 -13.91
C ALA A 298 14.73 -0.66 -14.47
N TYR A 299 13.88 -1.64 -14.18
CA TYR A 299 12.46 -1.61 -14.54
C TYR A 299 11.78 -0.37 -13.95
N ALA A 300 11.93 -0.12 -12.63
CA ALA A 300 11.35 1.04 -11.97
C ALA A 300 11.85 2.36 -12.58
N HIS A 301 13.15 2.50 -12.81
CA HIS A 301 13.74 3.69 -13.41
C HIS A 301 13.22 3.96 -14.82
N ARG A 302 13.13 2.93 -15.65
CA ARG A 302 12.65 3.05 -17.02
C ARG A 302 11.15 3.30 -17.08
N ALA A 303 10.37 2.60 -16.24
CA ALA A 303 8.94 2.86 -16.08
C ALA A 303 8.67 4.31 -15.66
N ALA A 304 9.43 4.85 -14.69
CA ALA A 304 9.34 6.25 -14.27
C ALA A 304 9.46 7.22 -15.45
N THR A 305 10.51 7.05 -16.28
CA THR A 305 10.74 7.91 -17.46
C THR A 305 9.55 7.86 -18.43
N ARG A 306 9.01 6.68 -18.66
CA ARG A 306 7.92 6.46 -19.61
C ARG A 306 6.58 6.96 -19.09
N LEU A 307 6.27 6.71 -17.82
CA LEU A 307 5.06 7.20 -17.17
C LEU A 307 5.00 8.72 -17.17
N ARG A 308 6.13 9.38 -16.88
CA ARG A 308 6.22 10.84 -16.91
C ARG A 308 5.98 11.38 -18.32
N ALA A 309 6.62 10.82 -19.34
CA ALA A 309 6.42 11.21 -20.73
C ALA A 309 4.96 11.01 -21.18
N ALA A 310 4.30 9.94 -20.75
CA ALA A 310 2.89 9.68 -21.06
C ALA A 310 1.96 10.67 -20.36
N ALA A 311 2.22 11.02 -19.09
CA ALA A 311 1.44 12.02 -18.34
C ALA A 311 1.57 13.41 -18.96
N GLU A 312 2.79 13.83 -19.32
CA GLU A 312 3.05 15.10 -20.01
C GLU A 312 2.32 15.18 -21.38
N ALA A 313 2.38 14.10 -22.17
CA ALA A 313 1.69 14.03 -23.45
C ALA A 313 0.17 14.10 -23.29
N ALA A 314 -0.42 13.42 -22.31
CA ALA A 314 -1.86 13.45 -22.04
C ALA A 314 -2.33 14.84 -21.58
N THR A 315 -1.55 15.51 -20.74
CA THR A 315 -1.82 16.88 -20.28
C THR A 315 -1.77 17.87 -21.45
N ALA A 316 -0.75 17.76 -22.31
CA ALA A 316 -0.60 18.60 -23.51
C ALA A 316 -1.75 18.38 -24.50
N GLU A 317 -2.20 17.14 -24.71
CA GLU A 317 -3.35 16.83 -25.58
C GLU A 317 -4.65 17.39 -25.01
N SER A 318 -4.87 17.25 -23.71
CA SER A 318 -6.04 17.83 -23.03
C SER A 318 -6.07 19.35 -23.14
N ALA A 319 -4.91 20.00 -23.04
CA ALA A 319 -4.76 21.43 -23.23
C ALA A 319 -5.04 21.86 -24.70
N ALA A 320 -4.69 21.03 -25.68
CA ALA A 320 -4.84 21.35 -27.11
C ALA A 320 -6.26 21.10 -27.68
N THR A 321 -7.01 20.13 -27.12
CA THR A 321 -8.31 19.68 -27.66
C THR A 321 -9.52 20.52 -27.25
N GLY A 322 -9.33 21.69 -26.60
CA GLY A 322 -10.41 22.62 -26.28
C GLY A 322 -11.37 22.19 -25.16
N ALA A 323 -11.19 21.01 -24.55
CA ALA A 323 -11.70 20.77 -23.19
C ALA A 323 -11.09 21.81 -22.21
N ALA A 324 -9.99 22.42 -22.62
CA ALA A 324 -9.32 23.59 -22.07
C ALA A 324 -9.85 24.94 -22.59
N ALA A 325 -11.01 24.98 -23.25
CA ALA A 325 -11.68 26.27 -23.50
C ALA A 325 -12.12 26.97 -22.20
N ASP A 326 -12.15 26.24 -21.08
CA ASP A 326 -12.04 26.83 -19.76
C ASP A 326 -10.56 27.16 -19.51
N ALA A 327 -10.20 28.45 -19.62
CA ALA A 327 -8.88 29.06 -19.41
C ALA A 327 -8.23 28.72 -18.04
N ASN A 328 -8.78 27.78 -17.27
CA ASN A 328 -8.48 27.48 -15.89
C ASN A 328 -7.84 26.09 -15.64
N LEU A 329 -7.65 25.22 -16.66
CA LEU A 329 -7.14 23.86 -16.42
C LEU A 329 -5.74 23.86 -15.79
N LEU A 330 -4.78 24.54 -16.39
CA LEU A 330 -3.40 24.58 -15.86
C LEU A 330 -3.30 25.18 -14.45
N PRO A 331 -3.97 26.31 -14.14
CA PRO A 331 -4.05 26.82 -12.78
C PRO A 331 -4.68 25.84 -11.79
N VAL A 332 -5.73 25.10 -12.19
CA VAL A 332 -6.38 24.10 -11.34
C VAL A 332 -5.43 22.93 -11.04
N LEU A 333 -4.76 22.39 -12.04
CA LEU A 333 -3.78 21.32 -11.84
C LEU A 333 -2.61 21.78 -10.94
N ALA A 334 -2.06 22.97 -11.19
CA ALA A 334 -1.01 23.53 -10.35
C ALA A 334 -1.45 23.74 -8.90
N SER A 335 -2.68 24.20 -8.66
CA SER A 335 -3.21 24.36 -7.30
C SER A 335 -3.39 23.03 -6.59
N ARG A 336 -3.77 21.95 -7.30
CA ARG A 336 -3.85 20.61 -6.76
C ARG A 336 -2.46 20.05 -6.38
N GLU A 337 -1.47 20.27 -7.23
CA GLU A 337 -0.09 19.85 -6.96
C GLU A 337 0.49 20.54 -5.73
N VAL A 338 0.24 21.85 -5.56
CA VAL A 338 0.60 22.59 -4.33
C VAL A 338 -0.12 21.99 -3.10
N ALA A 339 -1.41 21.72 -3.21
CA ALA A 339 -2.18 21.13 -2.10
C ALA A 339 -1.67 19.73 -1.69
N VAL A 340 -1.26 18.90 -2.65
CA VAL A 340 -0.63 17.59 -2.40
C VAL A 340 0.71 17.76 -1.69
N THR A 341 1.55 18.68 -2.16
CA THR A 341 2.86 18.99 -1.57
C THR A 341 2.70 19.48 -0.13
N GLU A 342 1.84 20.45 0.13
CA GLU A 342 1.55 20.95 1.48
C GLU A 342 1.02 19.85 2.41
N ARG A 343 0.18 18.94 1.91
CA ARG A 343 -0.32 17.82 2.69
C ARG A 343 0.78 16.84 3.02
N LEU A 344 1.67 16.55 2.05
CA LEU A 344 2.81 15.67 2.23
C LEU A 344 3.79 16.22 3.27
N GLU A 345 4.17 17.49 3.18
CA GLU A 345 5.05 18.17 4.13
C GLU A 345 4.46 18.22 5.54
N ARG A 346 3.14 18.37 5.66
CA ARG A 346 2.44 18.33 6.95
C ARG A 346 2.45 16.95 7.58
N LEU A 347 2.28 15.88 6.79
CA LEU A 347 2.32 14.51 7.28
C LEU A 347 3.76 14.05 7.55
N PHE A 348 4.71 14.50 6.76
CA PHE A 348 6.12 14.09 6.81
C PHE A 348 7.05 15.30 6.79
N PRO A 349 7.16 16.05 7.91
CA PRO A 349 8.01 17.24 7.97
C PRO A 349 9.50 16.92 7.82
N GLU A 350 9.88 15.69 8.12
CA GLU A 350 11.26 15.20 8.00
C GLU A 350 11.30 13.96 7.11
N THR A 351 11.92 14.09 5.94
CA THR A 351 12.17 12.98 5.02
C THR A 351 13.66 12.90 4.67
N THR A 352 14.13 11.69 4.41
CA THR A 352 15.51 11.46 3.98
C THR A 352 15.54 10.81 2.61
N THR A 353 16.44 11.26 1.74
CA THR A 353 16.64 10.61 0.45
C THR A 353 17.50 9.37 0.61
N THR A 354 16.98 8.21 0.28
CA THR A 354 17.69 6.94 0.34
C THR A 354 18.15 6.52 -1.05
N ARG A 355 19.43 6.19 -1.21
CA ARG A 355 19.95 5.63 -2.46
C ARG A 355 19.64 4.14 -2.54
N LEU A 356 19.14 3.70 -3.69
CA LEU A 356 18.93 2.28 -3.98
C LEU A 356 20.27 1.52 -3.93
N ARG A 357 20.35 0.50 -3.07
CA ARG A 357 21.57 -0.30 -2.85
C ARG A 357 21.51 -1.62 -3.63
N GLY A 358 22.68 -2.21 -3.92
CA GLY A 358 22.79 -3.57 -4.46
C GLY A 358 22.50 -3.69 -5.95
N VAL A 359 22.49 -2.58 -6.69
CA VAL A 359 22.35 -2.54 -8.15
C VAL A 359 23.74 -2.69 -8.77
N SER A 360 24.15 -3.92 -9.08
CA SER A 360 25.51 -4.21 -9.58
C SER A 360 25.54 -5.25 -10.71
N ASP A 361 24.41 -5.80 -11.13
CA ASP A 361 24.32 -6.79 -12.21
C ASP A 361 23.88 -6.13 -13.52
N ALA A 362 24.82 -5.99 -14.48
CA ALA A 362 24.58 -5.34 -15.75
C ALA A 362 23.54 -6.08 -16.63
N ALA A 363 23.49 -7.41 -16.55
CA ALA A 363 22.51 -8.17 -17.30
C ALA A 363 21.10 -7.98 -16.69
N GLY A 364 20.98 -7.97 -15.35
CA GLY A 364 19.75 -7.64 -14.67
C GLY A 364 19.24 -6.26 -15.04
N TRP A 365 20.14 -5.29 -15.09
CA TRP A 365 19.83 -3.92 -15.52
C TRP A 365 19.30 -3.86 -16.96
N THR A 366 20.01 -4.48 -17.91
CA THR A 366 19.60 -4.48 -19.32
C THR A 366 18.25 -5.17 -19.53
N GLU A 367 18.06 -6.32 -18.90
CA GLU A 367 16.79 -7.06 -19.01
C GLU A 367 15.62 -6.33 -18.33
N GLY A 368 15.89 -5.67 -17.19
CA GLY A 368 14.90 -4.84 -16.49
C GLY A 368 14.47 -3.61 -17.30
N THR A 369 15.41 -2.94 -17.94
CA THR A 369 15.13 -1.81 -18.84
C THR A 369 14.29 -2.27 -20.03
N ARG A 370 14.67 -3.40 -20.68
CA ARG A 370 13.93 -3.97 -21.79
C ARG A 370 12.52 -4.37 -21.37
N ALA A 371 12.37 -5.03 -20.24
CA ALA A 371 11.05 -5.44 -19.75
C ALA A 371 10.14 -4.24 -19.45
N ALA A 372 10.71 -3.11 -18.98
CA ALA A 372 9.94 -1.88 -18.79
C ALA A 372 9.61 -1.20 -20.13
N ASP A 373 10.46 -1.31 -21.14
CA ASP A 373 10.12 -0.88 -22.51
C ASP A 373 9.02 -1.74 -23.10
N ASP A 374 9.05 -3.05 -22.87
CA ASP A 374 8.01 -3.98 -23.29
C ASP A 374 6.71 -3.83 -22.47
N ALA A 375 6.75 -3.30 -21.27
CA ALA A 375 5.58 -3.02 -20.41
C ALA A 375 4.74 -1.80 -20.84
N HIS A 376 5.03 -1.24 -21.93
CA HIS A 376 4.45 -0.12 -22.68
C HIS A 376 3.46 0.85 -21.99
N VAL A 377 3.93 2.09 -21.93
CA VAL A 377 3.21 3.27 -21.44
C VAL A 377 2.98 4.30 -22.58
N GLU A 378 3.55 4.08 -23.79
CA GLU A 378 3.53 5.03 -24.90
C GLU A 378 2.50 4.70 -25.98
N ARG A 379 1.94 5.78 -26.55
CA ARG A 379 1.01 5.78 -27.68
C ARG A 379 1.76 5.43 -28.99
N ARG A 380 1.40 4.34 -29.68
CA ARG A 380 1.81 4.16 -31.07
C ARG A 380 1.18 5.25 -31.94
N ARG A 381 2.01 5.91 -32.78
CA ARG A 381 1.51 6.74 -33.88
C ARG A 381 0.57 5.90 -34.74
N PRO A 382 -0.59 6.44 -35.17
CA PRO A 382 -1.45 5.72 -36.10
C PRO A 382 -0.66 5.41 -37.38
N LEU A 383 -0.73 4.18 -37.82
CA LEU A 383 -0.24 3.77 -39.14
C LEU A 383 -1.00 4.59 -40.18
N ARG A 384 -0.26 5.25 -41.03
CA ARG A 384 -0.82 5.99 -42.19
C ARG A 384 -1.35 5.01 -43.23
#